data_0483bc77d95d82fbc3530b159e47aace
#
_entry.id   0483bc77d95d82fbc3530b159e47aace
#
_cell.length_a   1.000
_cell.length_b   1.000
_cell.length_c   1.000
_cell.angle_alpha   90.00
_cell.angle_beta   90.00
_cell.angle_gamma   90.00
#
_symmetry.space_group_name_H-M   'P 1'
#
loop_
_entity.id
_entity.type
_entity.pdbx_description
1 polymer ?
#
loop_
_entity_poly.entity_id
_entity_poly.type
_entity_poly.pdbx_seq_one_letter_code
_entity_poly.pdbx_strand_id
1 'polypeptide(L)'
;MKDIVLIHGTWHDGSVWGEFATELEKLGLRVHTPSLRYHDLPYKEVEEKVAKVSLNDYVEDIVELVESLDEPPIVLGHSLGGLIAQLVGVKTKVEGLILMGTAPAAGIFAFYPSNIVCFYKHFLRWGFWKKSMPPYKHVFYDYCMNNQDPEDKEREYAKLVPESGFTYFQMALPFLDKQKGAYVDFDKIKEPVLVITGTDDKMINPNISKATAKKYKNSKLEIIQGSDHMYAAPKFRNVTVSVINKWLEENNLK
;
A
#
# COMPACT_ATOMS: atom_id res chain seq x y z
N MET A 1 -0.64 18.10 17.34
CA MET A 1 -1.07 16.71 16.99
C MET A 1 -0.44 16.43 15.65
N LYS A 2 0.36 15.38 15.56
CA LYS A 2 1.07 15.02 14.33
C LYS A 2 0.11 14.41 13.31
N ASP A 3 0.22 14.82 12.04
CA ASP A 3 -0.57 14.26 10.95
C ASP A 3 0.02 12.93 10.45
N ILE A 4 -0.87 11.99 10.14
CA ILE A 4 -0.52 10.76 9.43
C ILE A 4 -1.49 10.52 8.27
N VAL A 5 -0.96 10.28 7.07
CA VAL A 5 -1.74 9.98 5.87
C VAL A 5 -1.64 8.49 5.58
N LEU A 6 -2.77 7.79 5.51
CA LEU A 6 -2.87 6.35 5.29
C LEU A 6 -3.31 6.05 3.86
N ILE A 7 -2.42 5.50 3.05
CA ILE A 7 -2.66 5.18 1.64
C ILE A 7 -3.00 3.70 1.51
N HIS A 8 -4.23 3.40 1.07
CA HIS A 8 -4.71 2.03 0.94
C HIS A 8 -4.06 1.25 -0.21
N GLY A 9 -4.24 -0.06 -0.19
CA GLY A 9 -3.76 -0.97 -1.22
C GLY A 9 -4.75 -1.16 -2.38
N THR A 10 -4.35 -2.00 -3.32
CA THR A 10 -5.14 -2.43 -4.47
C THR A 10 -6.53 -2.88 -4.06
N TRP A 11 -7.55 -2.52 -4.87
CA TRP A 11 -8.97 -2.86 -4.73
C TRP A 11 -9.71 -2.23 -3.54
N HIS A 12 -9.04 -1.55 -2.64
CA HIS A 12 -9.65 -0.89 -1.48
C HIS A 12 -9.94 0.58 -1.76
N ASP A 13 -10.63 1.20 -0.82
CA ASP A 13 -10.77 2.64 -0.66
C ASP A 13 -10.31 3.08 0.73
N GLY A 14 -10.42 4.35 1.05
CA GLY A 14 -9.99 4.90 2.34
C GLY A 14 -10.72 4.31 3.55
N SER A 15 -11.91 3.73 3.38
CA SER A 15 -12.70 3.14 4.46
C SER A 15 -12.09 1.85 5.03
N VAL A 16 -11.15 1.22 4.32
CA VAL A 16 -10.45 0.01 4.79
C VAL A 16 -9.73 0.24 6.12
N TRP A 17 -9.36 1.48 6.40
CA TRP A 17 -8.62 1.82 7.61
C TRP A 17 -9.46 1.80 8.88
N GLY A 18 -10.77 2.07 8.79
CA GLY A 18 -11.78 1.93 9.86
C GLY A 18 -11.22 2.00 11.29
N GLU A 19 -11.35 0.89 12.03
CA GLU A 19 -10.87 0.81 13.42
C GLU A 19 -9.33 0.93 13.55
N PHE A 20 -8.55 0.61 12.49
CA PHE A 20 -7.11 0.81 12.53
C PHE A 20 -6.76 2.32 12.62
N ALA A 21 -7.47 3.16 11.87
CA ALA A 21 -7.33 4.62 11.98
C ALA A 21 -7.67 5.11 13.40
N THR A 22 -8.77 4.62 13.97
CA THR A 22 -9.17 4.94 15.36
C THR A 22 -8.09 4.55 16.39
N GLU A 23 -7.42 3.40 16.21
CA GLU A 23 -6.31 3.01 17.11
C GLU A 23 -5.10 3.94 16.96
N LEU A 24 -4.81 4.45 15.77
CA LEU A 24 -3.75 5.44 15.58
C LEU A 24 -4.13 6.81 16.17
N GLU A 25 -5.40 7.21 16.10
CA GLU A 25 -5.89 8.43 16.76
C GLU A 25 -5.71 8.37 18.29
N LYS A 26 -5.91 7.20 18.91
CA LYS A 26 -5.64 6.98 20.34
C LYS A 26 -4.17 7.17 20.72
N LEU A 27 -3.25 7.06 19.75
CA LEU A 27 -1.83 7.36 19.96
C LEU A 27 -1.52 8.87 19.91
N GLY A 28 -2.53 9.71 19.66
CA GLY A 28 -2.38 11.17 19.57
C GLY A 28 -2.08 11.68 18.16
N LEU A 29 -2.33 10.87 17.12
CA LEU A 29 -2.16 11.28 15.72
C LEU A 29 -3.46 11.85 15.15
N ARG A 30 -3.34 12.76 14.17
CA ARG A 30 -4.45 13.19 13.32
C ARG A 30 -4.42 12.39 12.03
N VAL A 31 -5.41 11.52 11.83
CA VAL A 31 -5.39 10.51 10.77
C VAL A 31 -6.17 10.99 9.55
N HIS A 32 -5.54 10.89 8.37
CA HIS A 32 -6.13 11.16 7.06
C HIS A 32 -6.17 9.86 6.26
N THR A 33 -7.34 9.50 5.73
CA THR A 33 -7.56 8.24 4.98
C THR A 33 -8.10 8.53 3.58
N PRO A 34 -7.31 9.17 2.69
CA PRO A 34 -7.76 9.45 1.34
C PRO A 34 -8.07 8.17 0.58
N SER A 35 -9.09 8.21 -0.26
CA SER A 35 -9.26 7.22 -1.33
C SER A 35 -8.39 7.59 -2.51
N LEU A 36 -7.72 6.62 -3.13
CA LEU A 36 -7.04 6.83 -4.40
C LEU A 36 -8.06 7.21 -5.47
N ARG A 37 -7.61 7.88 -6.53
CA ARG A 37 -8.45 8.45 -7.59
C ARG A 37 -9.50 7.47 -8.07
N TYR A 38 -10.77 7.84 -7.94
CA TYR A 38 -12.00 7.10 -8.28
C TYR A 38 -12.37 5.94 -7.34
N HIS A 39 -11.54 5.52 -6.39
CA HIS A 39 -11.82 4.33 -5.55
C HIS A 39 -12.99 4.53 -4.56
N ASP A 40 -13.40 5.76 -4.32
CA ASP A 40 -14.57 6.12 -3.49
C ASP A 40 -15.91 6.11 -4.25
N LEU A 41 -15.87 5.80 -5.56
CA LEU A 41 -17.06 5.73 -6.39
C LEU A 41 -17.73 4.34 -6.34
N PRO A 42 -19.01 4.23 -6.76
CA PRO A 42 -19.65 2.93 -6.92
C PRO A 42 -18.88 2.03 -7.89
N TYR A 43 -18.85 0.72 -7.62
CA TYR A 43 -18.05 -0.28 -8.35
C TYR A 43 -18.04 -0.11 -9.87
N LYS A 44 -19.22 0.09 -10.50
CA LYS A 44 -19.33 0.25 -11.95
C LYS A 44 -18.64 1.52 -12.47
N GLU A 45 -18.75 2.60 -11.72
CA GLU A 45 -18.09 3.85 -12.09
C GLU A 45 -16.56 3.75 -11.95
N VAL A 46 -16.07 3.08 -10.90
CA VAL A 46 -14.64 2.77 -10.77
C VAL A 46 -14.19 1.95 -11.96
N GLU A 47 -14.91 0.88 -12.31
CA GLU A 47 -14.58 -0.01 -13.44
C GLU A 47 -14.40 0.75 -14.75
N GLU A 48 -15.23 1.76 -14.99
CA GLU A 48 -15.18 2.58 -16.21
C GLU A 48 -14.03 3.60 -16.20
N LYS A 49 -13.71 4.18 -15.03
CA LYS A 49 -12.81 5.35 -14.93
C LYS A 49 -11.36 4.98 -14.58
N VAL A 50 -11.15 3.92 -13.79
CA VAL A 50 -9.84 3.64 -13.19
C VAL A 50 -8.80 3.07 -14.17
N ALA A 51 -9.23 2.42 -15.22
CA ALA A 51 -8.42 1.56 -16.10
C ALA A 51 -7.08 2.15 -16.54
N LYS A 52 -7.02 3.46 -16.76
CA LYS A 52 -5.85 4.18 -17.31
C LYS A 52 -5.20 5.12 -16.31
N VAL A 53 -5.62 5.11 -15.06
CA VAL A 53 -4.98 5.89 -14.00
C VAL A 53 -3.55 5.38 -13.81
N SER A 54 -2.59 6.29 -13.79
CA SER A 54 -1.17 5.97 -13.62
C SER A 54 -0.74 6.04 -12.14
N LEU A 55 0.44 5.48 -11.83
CA LEU A 55 1.07 5.70 -10.53
C LEU A 55 1.29 7.20 -10.26
N ASN A 56 1.65 7.97 -11.30
CA ASN A 56 1.86 9.40 -11.16
C ASN A 56 0.56 10.13 -10.79
N ASP A 57 -0.59 9.74 -11.37
CA ASP A 57 -1.88 10.33 -11.00
C ASP A 57 -2.21 10.11 -9.52
N TYR A 58 -2.00 8.89 -9.01
CA TYR A 58 -2.19 8.59 -7.59
C TYR A 58 -1.23 9.38 -6.70
N VAL A 59 0.04 9.45 -7.10
CA VAL A 59 1.06 10.17 -6.34
C VAL A 59 0.77 11.66 -6.30
N GLU A 60 0.31 12.26 -7.40
CA GLU A 60 -0.03 13.68 -7.48
C GLU A 60 -1.18 14.03 -6.53
N ASP A 61 -2.25 13.21 -6.49
CA ASP A 61 -3.36 13.43 -5.56
C ASP A 61 -2.92 13.39 -4.09
N ILE A 62 -2.02 12.46 -3.74
CA ILE A 62 -1.52 12.35 -2.37
C ILE A 62 -0.51 13.47 -2.04
N VAL A 63 0.33 13.88 -2.99
CA VAL A 63 1.24 15.02 -2.81
C VAL A 63 0.44 16.30 -2.56
N GLU A 64 -0.63 16.55 -3.33
CA GLU A 64 -1.52 17.70 -3.13
C GLU A 64 -2.12 17.70 -1.72
N LEU A 65 -2.59 16.54 -1.24
CA LEU A 65 -3.06 16.41 0.15
C LEU A 65 -1.94 16.71 1.16
N VAL A 66 -0.77 16.11 1.00
CA VAL A 66 0.37 16.30 1.93
C VAL A 66 0.80 17.76 1.99
N GLU A 67 0.86 18.44 0.84
CA GLU A 67 1.24 19.86 0.74
C GLU A 67 0.17 20.83 1.26
N SER A 68 -1.09 20.35 1.40
CA SER A 68 -2.16 21.13 2.01
C SER A 68 -2.15 21.14 3.54
N LEU A 69 -1.35 20.26 4.17
CA LEU A 69 -1.21 20.19 5.62
C LEU A 69 -0.24 21.24 6.15
N ASP A 70 -0.47 21.72 7.37
CA ASP A 70 0.35 22.76 7.99
C ASP A 70 1.80 22.33 8.22
N GLU A 71 2.01 21.04 8.52
CA GLU A 71 3.32 20.45 8.79
C GLU A 71 3.49 19.16 7.98
N PRO A 72 4.73 18.77 7.62
CA PRO A 72 4.97 17.50 6.94
C PRO A 72 4.41 16.32 7.75
N PRO A 73 3.57 15.45 7.16
CA PRO A 73 2.99 14.31 7.86
C PRO A 73 3.92 13.10 7.87
N ILE A 74 3.56 12.11 8.68
CA ILE A 74 3.98 10.72 8.47
C ILE A 74 3.13 10.14 7.34
N VAL A 75 3.72 9.38 6.41
CA VAL A 75 2.96 8.72 5.35
C VAL A 75 3.05 7.21 5.53
N LEU A 76 1.90 6.58 5.74
CA LEU A 76 1.77 5.14 5.83
C LEU A 76 1.12 4.61 4.56
N GLY A 77 1.73 3.61 3.95
CA GLY A 77 1.15 2.96 2.78
C GLY A 77 1.11 1.44 2.92
N HIS A 78 -0.03 0.85 2.52
CA HIS A 78 -0.23 -0.59 2.46
C HIS A 78 -0.18 -1.08 1.01
N SER A 79 0.57 -2.14 0.74
CA SER A 79 0.61 -2.80 -0.58
C SER A 79 0.96 -1.81 -1.72
N LEU A 80 0.08 -1.58 -2.69
CA LEU A 80 0.20 -0.54 -3.71
C LEU A 80 0.42 0.84 -3.07
N GLY A 81 -0.35 1.16 -2.01
CA GLY A 81 -0.17 2.38 -1.24
C GLY A 81 1.23 2.52 -0.64
N GLY A 82 1.91 1.40 -0.34
CA GLY A 82 3.30 1.40 0.12
C GLY A 82 4.29 1.85 -0.96
N LEU A 83 4.06 1.50 -2.22
CA LEU A 83 4.85 2.05 -3.34
C LEU A 83 4.53 3.53 -3.56
N ILE A 84 3.24 3.90 -3.48
CA ILE A 84 2.83 5.30 -3.61
C ILE A 84 3.45 6.15 -2.49
N ALA A 85 3.45 5.68 -1.24
CA ALA A 85 4.10 6.37 -0.11
C ALA A 85 5.59 6.65 -0.36
N GLN A 86 6.32 5.69 -0.92
CA GLN A 86 7.71 5.87 -1.30
C GLN A 86 7.87 6.96 -2.38
N LEU A 87 7.01 6.96 -3.40
CA LEU A 87 7.03 7.94 -4.49
C LEU A 87 6.64 9.35 -3.99
N VAL A 88 5.71 9.44 -3.04
CA VAL A 88 5.34 10.70 -2.36
C VAL A 88 6.54 11.24 -1.59
N GLY A 89 7.22 10.43 -0.77
CA GLY A 89 8.41 10.85 -0.03
C GLY A 89 9.59 11.27 -0.91
N VAL A 90 9.62 10.88 -2.20
CA VAL A 90 10.59 11.39 -3.20
C VAL A 90 10.20 12.79 -3.70
N LYS A 91 8.89 13.11 -3.75
CA LYS A 91 8.35 14.33 -4.37
C LYS A 91 8.12 15.47 -3.39
N THR A 92 7.73 15.17 -2.17
CA THR A 92 7.40 16.18 -1.15
C THR A 92 7.95 15.81 0.22
N LYS A 93 7.97 16.78 1.15
CA LYS A 93 8.48 16.56 2.51
C LYS A 93 7.52 15.72 3.32
N VAL A 94 8.08 14.72 4.01
CA VAL A 94 7.39 13.87 5.00
C VAL A 94 8.27 13.79 6.24
N GLU A 95 7.74 13.40 7.40
CA GLU A 95 8.55 13.18 8.59
C GLU A 95 8.99 11.73 8.77
N GLY A 96 8.33 10.81 8.10
CA GLY A 96 8.67 9.40 8.09
C GLY A 96 7.77 8.60 7.18
N LEU A 97 8.22 7.41 6.82
CA LEU A 97 7.45 6.47 6.00
C LEU A 97 7.18 5.18 6.75
N ILE A 98 5.96 4.67 6.65
CA ILE A 98 5.58 3.34 7.15
C ILE A 98 5.06 2.53 5.97
N LEU A 99 5.74 1.43 5.65
CA LEU A 99 5.50 0.60 4.47
C LEU A 99 5.04 -0.79 4.91
N MET A 100 3.74 -1.06 4.84
CA MET A 100 3.16 -2.36 5.22
C MET A 100 2.94 -3.24 4.00
N GLY A 101 3.64 -4.37 3.90
CA GLY A 101 3.52 -5.30 2.77
C GLY A 101 3.65 -4.59 1.42
N THR A 102 4.61 -3.68 1.29
CA THR A 102 4.70 -2.74 0.16
C THR A 102 4.88 -3.44 -1.18
N ALA A 103 4.17 -2.97 -2.20
CA ALA A 103 4.43 -3.36 -3.58
C ALA A 103 5.85 -2.98 -4.01
N PRO A 104 6.47 -3.76 -4.91
CA PRO A 104 7.85 -3.56 -5.32
C PRO A 104 8.03 -2.29 -6.16
N ALA A 105 9.02 -1.47 -5.82
CA ALA A 105 9.55 -0.47 -6.73
C ALA A 105 10.32 -1.11 -7.89
N ALA A 106 10.50 -0.37 -8.98
CA ALA A 106 11.31 -0.82 -10.11
C ALA A 106 12.73 -1.22 -9.65
N GLY A 107 13.20 -2.38 -10.11
CA GLY A 107 14.49 -2.95 -9.71
C GLY A 107 14.48 -3.81 -8.45
N ILE A 108 13.33 -3.96 -7.78
CA ILE A 108 13.13 -4.96 -6.72
C ILE A 108 12.53 -6.22 -7.34
N PHE A 109 13.16 -7.37 -7.12
CA PHE A 109 12.70 -8.64 -7.65
C PHE A 109 11.34 -9.04 -7.04
N ALA A 110 10.36 -9.34 -7.90
CA ALA A 110 8.98 -9.63 -7.51
C ALA A 110 8.37 -10.89 -8.16
N PHE A 111 9.17 -11.67 -8.91
CA PHE A 111 8.67 -12.86 -9.61
C PHE A 111 8.64 -14.10 -8.69
N TYR A 112 7.94 -13.97 -7.57
CA TYR A 112 7.67 -15.10 -6.68
C TYR A 112 6.41 -15.84 -7.14
N PRO A 113 6.31 -17.18 -6.98
CA PRO A 113 5.16 -17.96 -7.42
C PRO A 113 3.81 -17.43 -6.90
N SER A 114 3.75 -17.00 -5.64
CA SER A 114 2.53 -16.45 -5.04
C SER A 114 2.10 -15.14 -5.72
N ASN A 115 3.05 -14.22 -5.98
CA ASN A 115 2.76 -12.99 -6.70
C ASN A 115 2.25 -13.24 -8.13
N ILE A 116 2.86 -14.21 -8.83
CA ILE A 116 2.43 -14.58 -10.18
C ILE A 116 0.99 -15.08 -10.14
N VAL A 117 0.66 -15.99 -9.21
CA VAL A 117 -0.70 -16.56 -9.07
C VAL A 117 -1.74 -15.47 -8.80
N CYS A 118 -1.41 -14.44 -8.02
CA CYS A 118 -2.35 -13.35 -7.73
C CYS A 118 -2.77 -12.55 -8.97
N PHE A 119 -1.85 -12.37 -9.93
CA PHE A 119 -2.06 -11.39 -11.01
C PHE A 119 -2.04 -11.98 -12.43
N TYR A 120 -1.66 -13.26 -12.64
CA TYR A 120 -1.50 -13.81 -13.98
C TYR A 120 -2.77 -13.73 -14.84
N LYS A 121 -3.96 -13.94 -14.26
CA LYS A 121 -5.24 -13.84 -14.98
C LYS A 121 -5.47 -12.45 -15.57
N HIS A 122 -5.02 -11.43 -14.86
CA HIS A 122 -5.10 -10.05 -15.35
C HIS A 122 -4.10 -9.83 -16.48
N PHE A 123 -2.85 -10.25 -16.32
CA PHE A 123 -1.78 -10.04 -17.31
C PHE A 123 -1.99 -10.84 -18.59
N LEU A 124 -2.67 -11.98 -18.56
CA LEU A 124 -3.05 -12.73 -19.74
C LEU A 124 -4.17 -12.06 -20.56
N ARG A 125 -4.90 -11.10 -20.03
CA ARG A 125 -5.89 -10.34 -20.79
C ARG A 125 -5.19 -9.36 -21.71
N TRP A 126 -5.16 -9.64 -23.03
CA TRP A 126 -4.53 -8.74 -23.99
C TRP A 126 -4.98 -7.29 -23.81
N GLY A 127 -4.02 -6.35 -23.72
CA GLY A 127 -4.28 -4.94 -23.48
C GLY A 127 -4.74 -4.65 -22.04
N PHE A 128 -4.35 -5.48 -21.04
CA PHE A 128 -4.73 -5.28 -19.64
C PHE A 128 -4.43 -3.86 -19.12
N TRP A 129 -3.38 -3.22 -19.63
CA TRP A 129 -3.00 -1.83 -19.30
C TRP A 129 -4.01 -0.75 -19.75
N LYS A 130 -5.08 -1.15 -20.46
CA LYS A 130 -6.20 -0.29 -20.87
C LYS A 130 -7.51 -0.74 -20.24
N LYS A 131 -7.46 -1.66 -19.28
CA LYS A 131 -8.63 -2.29 -18.66
C LYS A 131 -8.54 -2.16 -17.16
N SER A 132 -9.68 -2.13 -16.49
CA SER A 132 -9.76 -2.31 -15.05
C SER A 132 -9.38 -3.74 -14.66
N MET A 133 -8.88 -3.89 -13.45
CA MET A 133 -8.49 -5.16 -12.83
C MET A 133 -9.43 -5.46 -11.66
N PRO A 134 -10.55 -6.18 -11.89
CA PRO A 134 -11.48 -6.53 -10.82
C PRO A 134 -10.84 -7.48 -9.81
N PRO A 135 -11.25 -7.42 -8.51
CA PRO A 135 -10.79 -8.36 -7.51
C PRO A 135 -11.32 -9.79 -7.79
N TYR A 136 -10.45 -10.79 -7.70
CA TYR A 136 -10.87 -12.20 -7.75
C TYR A 136 -11.01 -12.76 -6.33
N LYS A 137 -12.19 -13.32 -6.01
CA LYS A 137 -12.52 -13.81 -4.67
C LYS A 137 -11.47 -14.80 -4.13
N HIS A 138 -11.05 -15.78 -4.93
CA HIS A 138 -10.04 -16.75 -4.52
C HIS A 138 -8.67 -16.10 -4.23
N VAL A 139 -8.27 -15.06 -4.98
CA VAL A 139 -7.02 -14.34 -4.72
C VAL A 139 -7.12 -13.58 -3.38
N PHE A 140 -8.21 -12.87 -3.17
CA PHE A 140 -8.42 -12.12 -1.93
C PHE A 140 -8.48 -13.04 -0.71
N TYR A 141 -9.22 -14.15 -0.79
CA TYR A 141 -9.41 -15.10 0.30
C TYR A 141 -8.18 -15.91 0.64
N ASP A 142 -7.43 -16.37 -0.38
CA ASP A 142 -6.39 -17.38 -0.22
C ASP A 142 -4.98 -16.78 -0.19
N TYR A 143 -4.83 -15.52 -0.64
CA TYR A 143 -3.54 -14.85 -0.71
C TYR A 143 -3.49 -13.52 0.05
N CYS A 144 -4.60 -12.76 0.09
CA CYS A 144 -4.64 -11.47 0.79
C CYS A 144 -5.05 -11.63 2.26
N MET A 145 -6.17 -12.31 2.50
CA MET A 145 -6.74 -12.53 3.84
C MET A 145 -6.63 -14.00 4.30
N ASN A 146 -5.56 -14.70 3.92
CA ASN A 146 -5.47 -16.15 4.12
C ASN A 146 -5.53 -16.61 5.58
N ASN A 147 -5.21 -15.77 6.54
CA ASN A 147 -5.25 -16.05 7.97
C ASN A 147 -6.36 -15.31 8.75
N GLN A 148 -7.26 -14.60 8.05
CA GLN A 148 -8.42 -13.95 8.68
C GLN A 148 -9.62 -14.90 8.76
N ASP A 149 -10.58 -14.54 9.63
CA ASP A 149 -11.81 -15.31 9.78
C ASP A 149 -12.72 -15.19 8.54
N PRO A 150 -13.53 -16.22 8.22
CA PRO A 150 -14.37 -16.22 7.03
C PRO A 150 -15.36 -15.04 6.95
N GLU A 151 -15.91 -14.62 8.08
CA GLU A 151 -16.83 -13.48 8.15
C GLU A 151 -16.12 -12.17 7.80
N ASP A 152 -14.88 -11.97 8.27
CA ASP A 152 -14.07 -10.81 7.94
C ASP A 152 -13.71 -10.79 6.46
N LYS A 153 -13.36 -11.94 5.88
CA LYS A 153 -13.08 -12.07 4.43
C LYS A 153 -14.28 -11.66 3.59
N GLU A 154 -15.48 -12.15 3.93
CA GLU A 154 -16.70 -11.83 3.18
C GLU A 154 -17.04 -10.34 3.29
N ARG A 155 -16.98 -9.80 4.50
CA ARG A 155 -17.25 -8.38 4.76
C ARG A 155 -16.31 -7.46 3.98
N GLU A 156 -15.01 -7.75 3.97
CA GLU A 156 -14.04 -6.92 3.27
C GLU A 156 -14.10 -7.12 1.75
N TYR A 157 -14.31 -8.36 1.27
CA TYR A 157 -14.47 -8.62 -0.15
C TYR A 157 -15.65 -7.86 -0.78
N ALA A 158 -16.75 -7.73 -0.04
CA ALA A 158 -17.96 -7.03 -0.52
C ALA A 158 -17.75 -5.53 -0.77
N LYS A 159 -16.68 -4.93 -0.21
CA LYS A 159 -16.34 -3.50 -0.36
C LYS A 159 -15.35 -3.24 -1.49
N LEU A 160 -14.72 -4.28 -2.04
CA LEU A 160 -13.64 -4.11 -3.01
C LEU A 160 -14.14 -3.51 -4.33
N VAL A 161 -13.30 -2.66 -4.90
CA VAL A 161 -13.50 -2.01 -6.19
C VAL A 161 -12.38 -2.38 -7.18
N PRO A 162 -12.57 -2.23 -8.50
CA PRO A 162 -11.52 -2.52 -9.47
C PRO A 162 -10.31 -1.59 -9.35
N GLU A 163 -9.14 -2.09 -9.77
CA GLU A 163 -7.88 -1.34 -9.81
C GLU A 163 -7.46 -1.02 -11.25
N SER A 164 -6.52 -0.08 -11.42
CA SER A 164 -5.96 0.32 -12.70
C SER A 164 -5.03 -0.72 -13.31
N GLY A 165 -5.34 -1.17 -14.53
CA GLY A 165 -4.42 -2.00 -15.29
C GLY A 165 -3.18 -1.23 -15.76
N PHE A 166 -3.26 0.10 -15.94
CA PHE A 166 -2.10 0.89 -16.33
C PHE A 166 -1.10 1.04 -15.17
N THR A 167 -1.57 1.28 -13.95
CA THR A 167 -0.73 1.25 -12.75
C THR A 167 0.03 -0.08 -12.62
N TYR A 168 -0.67 -1.20 -12.84
CA TYR A 168 -0.04 -2.53 -12.80
C TYR A 168 0.92 -2.79 -13.96
N PHE A 169 0.68 -2.23 -15.15
CA PHE A 169 1.65 -2.24 -16.25
C PHE A 169 2.94 -1.52 -15.85
N GLN A 170 2.85 -0.35 -15.24
CA GLN A 170 4.02 0.42 -14.80
C GLN A 170 4.85 -0.35 -13.76
N MET A 171 4.20 -1.10 -12.86
CA MET A 171 4.89 -1.93 -11.86
C MET A 171 5.48 -3.22 -12.46
N ALA A 172 4.72 -3.93 -13.30
CA ALA A 172 5.11 -5.24 -13.82
C ALA A 172 6.16 -5.14 -14.94
N LEU A 173 6.10 -4.09 -15.76
CA LEU A 173 6.94 -3.87 -16.93
C LEU A 173 7.60 -2.48 -16.92
N PRO A 174 8.29 -2.10 -15.82
CA PRO A 174 8.80 -0.74 -15.63
C PRO A 174 9.79 -0.32 -16.74
N PHE A 175 10.48 -1.27 -17.38
CA PHE A 175 11.39 -0.99 -18.49
C PHE A 175 10.67 -0.58 -19.77
N LEU A 176 9.37 -0.86 -19.91
CA LEU A 176 8.52 -0.39 -21.02
C LEU A 176 7.78 0.92 -20.68
N ASP A 177 7.74 1.29 -19.41
CA ASP A 177 7.09 2.51 -18.96
C ASP A 177 7.98 3.75 -19.21
N LYS A 178 7.59 4.56 -20.19
CA LYS A 178 8.30 5.81 -20.50
C LYS A 178 8.20 6.86 -19.38
N GLN A 179 7.17 6.78 -18.54
CA GLN A 179 6.95 7.70 -17.43
C GLN A 179 7.79 7.34 -16.20
N LYS A 180 8.37 6.12 -16.18
CA LYS A 180 9.14 5.59 -15.03
C LYS A 180 8.36 5.66 -13.71
N GLY A 181 7.03 5.40 -13.77
CA GLY A 181 6.11 5.59 -12.65
C GLY A 181 6.48 4.80 -11.39
N ALA A 182 7.05 3.59 -11.54
CA ALA A 182 7.44 2.75 -10.42
C ALA A 182 8.90 2.95 -9.94
N TYR A 183 9.62 3.95 -10.46
CA TYR A 183 11.01 4.23 -10.06
C TYR A 183 11.05 5.10 -8.81
N VAL A 184 11.64 4.57 -7.73
CA VAL A 184 11.88 5.28 -6.47
C VAL A 184 13.36 5.69 -6.40
N ASP A 185 13.61 6.98 -6.24
CA ASP A 185 14.94 7.51 -5.90
C ASP A 185 15.14 7.41 -4.37
N PHE A 186 15.59 6.23 -3.92
CA PHE A 186 15.77 5.93 -2.51
C PHE A 186 16.75 6.87 -1.79
N ASP A 187 17.70 7.46 -2.54
CA ASP A 187 18.68 8.37 -1.96
C ASP A 187 18.10 9.75 -1.60
N LYS A 188 16.92 10.10 -2.11
CA LYS A 188 16.22 11.32 -1.73
C LYS A 188 15.52 11.22 -0.38
N ILE A 189 15.16 10.03 0.06
CA ILE A 189 14.46 9.79 1.32
C ILE A 189 15.49 9.64 2.44
N LYS A 190 15.56 10.62 3.33
CA LYS A 190 16.50 10.65 4.48
C LYS A 190 15.78 10.39 5.80
N GLU A 191 14.49 10.54 5.80
CA GLU A 191 13.58 10.36 6.91
C GLU A 191 13.58 8.90 7.38
N PRO A 192 13.21 8.62 8.63
CA PRO A 192 13.10 7.26 9.11
C PRO A 192 12.02 6.49 8.35
N VAL A 193 12.32 5.22 8.03
CA VAL A 193 11.43 4.32 7.29
C VAL A 193 11.16 3.06 8.11
N LEU A 194 9.91 2.79 8.44
CA LEU A 194 9.47 1.52 8.99
C LEU A 194 8.95 0.63 7.87
N VAL A 195 9.51 -0.56 7.73
CA VAL A 195 9.00 -1.57 6.81
C VAL A 195 8.41 -2.73 7.61
N ILE A 196 7.13 -3.02 7.41
CA ILE A 196 6.42 -4.11 8.09
C ILE A 196 6.10 -5.21 7.07
N THR A 197 6.35 -6.46 7.44
CA THR A 197 5.98 -7.63 6.63
C THR A 197 5.47 -8.76 7.51
N GLY A 198 4.57 -9.60 6.99
CA GLY A 198 4.07 -10.79 7.65
C GLY A 198 4.77 -12.05 7.16
N THR A 199 4.97 -13.04 8.02
CA THR A 199 5.57 -14.32 7.58
C THR A 199 4.69 -15.08 6.61
N ASP A 200 3.36 -14.90 6.70
CA ASP A 200 2.35 -15.61 5.93
C ASP A 200 1.70 -14.74 4.85
N ASP A 201 2.32 -13.58 4.54
CA ASP A 201 1.88 -12.74 3.43
C ASP A 201 2.14 -13.47 2.09
N LYS A 202 1.06 -13.95 1.49
CA LYS A 202 1.09 -14.65 0.21
C LYS A 202 0.87 -13.71 -0.98
N MET A 203 0.30 -12.52 -0.74
CA MET A 203 0.07 -11.51 -1.78
C MET A 203 1.38 -10.81 -2.16
N ILE A 204 2.13 -10.35 -1.16
CA ILE A 204 3.46 -9.75 -1.32
C ILE A 204 4.47 -10.60 -0.56
N ASN A 205 5.29 -11.36 -1.30
CA ASN A 205 6.30 -12.21 -0.68
C ASN A 205 7.18 -11.39 0.29
N PRO A 206 7.39 -11.84 1.53
CA PRO A 206 8.16 -11.10 2.55
C PRO A 206 9.56 -10.66 2.10
N ASN A 207 10.15 -11.35 1.13
CA ASN A 207 11.45 -10.97 0.60
C ASN A 207 11.41 -9.66 -0.21
N ILE A 208 10.25 -9.24 -0.74
CA ILE A 208 10.07 -7.95 -1.39
C ILE A 208 10.23 -6.84 -0.35
N SER A 209 9.52 -6.92 0.78
CA SER A 209 9.65 -5.96 1.89
C SER A 209 11.06 -5.93 2.48
N LYS A 210 11.70 -7.11 2.65
CA LYS A 210 13.10 -7.20 3.09
C LYS A 210 14.07 -6.53 2.12
N ALA A 211 13.85 -6.70 0.80
CA ALA A 211 14.66 -6.04 -0.22
C ALA A 211 14.42 -4.53 -0.26
N THR A 212 13.16 -4.09 -0.07
CA THR A 212 12.80 -2.67 0.03
C THR A 212 13.49 -2.02 1.23
N ALA A 213 13.43 -2.64 2.43
CA ALA A 213 14.10 -2.10 3.62
C ALA A 213 15.59 -1.86 3.40
N LYS A 214 16.29 -2.75 2.68
CA LYS A 214 17.73 -2.62 2.38
C LYS A 214 18.06 -1.44 1.46
N LYS A 215 17.09 -0.83 0.80
CA LYS A 215 17.31 0.34 -0.06
C LYS A 215 17.48 1.64 0.73
N TYR A 216 16.96 1.70 1.94
CA TYR A 216 17.00 2.88 2.80
C TYR A 216 18.14 2.80 3.81
N LYS A 217 18.82 3.93 4.01
CA LYS A 217 19.92 4.02 5.00
C LYS A 217 19.38 4.06 6.44
N ASN A 218 18.18 4.63 6.63
CA ASN A 218 17.52 4.80 7.93
C ASN A 218 16.22 4.01 7.96
N SER A 219 16.29 2.68 7.80
CA SER A 219 15.13 1.82 7.84
C SER A 219 15.17 0.83 9.00
N LYS A 220 13.99 0.56 9.55
CA LYS A 220 13.72 -0.55 10.48
C LYS A 220 12.79 -1.54 9.80
N LEU A 221 13.15 -2.83 9.85
CA LEU A 221 12.30 -3.92 9.35
C LEU A 221 11.68 -4.66 10.54
N GLU A 222 10.36 -4.74 10.56
CA GLU A 222 9.60 -5.51 11.54
C GLU A 222 8.83 -6.64 10.84
N ILE A 223 8.89 -7.84 11.44
CA ILE A 223 8.28 -9.05 10.87
C ILE A 223 7.21 -9.56 11.84
N ILE A 224 5.94 -9.50 11.42
CA ILE A 224 4.82 -9.99 12.22
C ILE A 224 4.59 -11.48 11.92
N GLN A 225 4.80 -12.30 12.94
CA GLN A 225 4.63 -13.75 12.81
C GLN A 225 3.17 -14.12 12.55
N GLY A 226 2.94 -14.99 11.58
CA GLY A 226 1.61 -15.46 11.19
C GLY A 226 0.75 -14.42 10.46
N SER A 227 1.21 -13.17 10.30
CA SER A 227 0.43 -12.16 9.59
C SER A 227 0.37 -12.46 8.11
N ASP A 228 -0.85 -12.40 7.58
CA ASP A 228 -1.13 -12.33 6.15
C ASP A 228 -0.96 -10.89 5.63
N HIS A 229 -1.47 -10.62 4.43
CA HIS A 229 -1.32 -9.31 3.78
C HIS A 229 -2.14 -8.20 4.44
N MET A 230 -3.18 -8.52 5.23
CA MET A 230 -4.08 -7.54 5.84
C MET A 230 -3.68 -7.18 7.27
N TYR A 231 -2.60 -6.44 7.42
CA TYR A 231 -2.00 -6.01 8.70
C TYR A 231 -2.95 -5.18 9.57
N ALA A 232 -3.85 -4.41 8.96
CA ALA A 232 -4.84 -3.56 9.64
C ALA A 232 -6.11 -4.33 10.04
N ALA A 233 -6.29 -5.57 9.55
CA ALA A 233 -7.45 -6.41 9.84
C ALA A 233 -7.47 -6.87 11.31
N PRO A 234 -8.64 -7.24 11.87
CA PRO A 234 -8.84 -7.45 13.31
C PRO A 234 -7.78 -8.34 13.97
N LYS A 235 -7.40 -9.43 13.32
CA LYS A 235 -6.47 -10.43 13.89
C LYS A 235 -5.06 -9.89 14.14
N PHE A 236 -4.58 -8.97 13.30
CA PHE A 236 -3.21 -8.47 13.38
C PHE A 236 -3.13 -6.97 13.75
N ARG A 237 -4.26 -6.26 13.81
CA ARG A 237 -4.34 -4.83 14.10
C ARG A 237 -3.53 -4.43 15.32
N ASN A 238 -3.78 -5.07 16.46
CA ASN A 238 -3.16 -4.67 17.72
C ASN A 238 -1.65 -4.80 17.71
N VAL A 239 -1.11 -5.88 17.14
CA VAL A 239 0.33 -6.07 17.03
C VAL A 239 0.94 -5.08 16.04
N THR A 240 0.26 -4.78 14.93
CA THR A 240 0.70 -3.79 13.95
C THR A 240 0.74 -2.39 14.56
N VAL A 241 -0.32 -1.98 15.27
CA VAL A 241 -0.38 -0.69 15.98
C VAL A 241 0.73 -0.60 17.03
N SER A 242 0.98 -1.67 17.79
CA SER A 242 2.06 -1.71 18.78
C SER A 242 3.44 -1.51 18.15
N VAL A 243 3.70 -2.15 17.00
CA VAL A 243 4.93 -1.98 16.22
C VAL A 243 5.10 -0.52 15.76
N ILE A 244 4.04 0.06 15.23
CA ILE A 244 4.03 1.46 14.78
C ILE A 244 4.27 2.40 15.97
N ASN A 245 3.55 2.22 17.07
CA ASN A 245 3.70 3.04 18.27
C ASN A 245 5.13 3.08 18.77
N LYS A 246 5.76 1.91 18.89
CA LYS A 246 7.16 1.78 19.32
C LYS A 246 8.11 2.52 18.38
N TRP A 247 7.91 2.39 17.06
CA TRP A 247 8.75 3.07 16.08
C TRP A 247 8.57 4.59 16.11
N LEU A 248 7.34 5.08 16.32
CA LEU A 248 7.07 6.52 16.49
C LEU A 248 7.82 7.09 17.71
N GLU A 249 7.82 6.36 18.84
CA GLU A 249 8.55 6.75 20.06
C GLU A 249 10.07 6.77 19.82
N GLU A 250 10.63 5.73 19.20
CA GLU A 250 12.05 5.61 18.91
C GLU A 250 12.58 6.75 18.01
N ASN A 251 11.70 7.35 17.18
CA ASN A 251 12.07 8.41 16.23
C ASN A 251 11.56 9.81 16.64
N ASN A 252 10.95 9.97 17.83
CA ASN A 252 10.34 11.22 18.30
C ASN A 252 9.28 11.80 17.34
N LEU A 253 8.44 10.94 16.79
CA LEU A 253 7.39 11.26 15.80
C LEU A 253 5.97 11.28 16.41
N LYS A 254 5.85 11.50 17.71
CA LYS A 254 4.57 11.69 18.40
C LYS A 254 4.28 13.15 18.69
#